data_878ba92d440521c61fa8250751f4b96d
#
_entry.id   878ba92d440521c61fa8250751f4b96d
#
_cell.length_a   1.000
_cell.length_b   1.000
_cell.length_c   1.000
_cell.angle_alpha   90.00
_cell.angle_beta   90.00
_cell.angle_gamma   90.00
#
_symmetry.space_group_name_H-M   'P 1'
#
loop_
_entity.id
_entity.type
_entity.pdbx_description
1 polymer ?
#
loop_
_entity_poly.entity_id
_entity_poly.type
_entity_poly.pdbx_seq_one_letter_code
_entity_poly.pdbx_strand_id
1 'polypeptide(L)'
;MGIVLLSGCATNITPNNPVQVAKVPSPMTAPAPDHSGSVAKRLNDCIIRGNQSADALLVDSQVIAVTRNNSHAKALFSSADKLKDEQAKALTNYLAEANSCRPIALEGLSPEKKAVYEDFFKKIDGVYADLIARKITIGVANQERQLLMQDTHMKKLALQSK
;
A
#
# COMPACT_ATOMS: atom_id res chain seq x y z
N MET A 1 -7.64 -41.38 -34.67
CA MET A 1 -6.87 -42.60 -34.59
C MET A 1 -6.00 -42.49 -33.36
N GLY A 2 -6.06 -43.25 -32.32
CA GLY A 2 -6.69 -44.51 -31.97
C GLY A 2 -6.77 -44.61 -30.46
N ILE A 3 -7.78 -45.24 -30.08
CA ILE A 3 -8.26 -45.84 -28.85
C ILE A 3 -7.30 -46.93 -28.35
N VAL A 4 -7.20 -47.20 -27.02
CA VAL A 4 -7.26 -48.48 -26.32
C VAL A 4 -7.18 -48.24 -24.83
N LEU A 5 -8.14 -48.41 -24.07
CA LEU A 5 -8.83 -49.36 -23.18
C LEU A 5 -7.98 -50.53 -22.64
N LEU A 6 -8.14 -50.76 -21.33
CA LEU A 6 -8.44 -52.03 -20.61
C LEU A 6 -7.80 -51.97 -19.21
N SER A 7 -8.58 -51.89 -18.14
CA SER A 7 -9.23 -52.98 -17.38
C SER A 7 -8.24 -53.84 -16.55
N GLY A 8 -8.51 -53.92 -15.27
CA GLY A 8 -7.90 -54.87 -14.35
C GLY A 8 -8.43 -54.72 -12.92
N CYS A 9 -9.56 -55.39 -12.62
CA CYS A 9 -10.01 -55.66 -11.25
C CYS A 9 -9.13 -56.70 -10.57
N ALA A 10 -8.83 -56.52 -9.30
CA ALA A 10 -8.59 -57.62 -8.38
C ALA A 10 -9.00 -57.24 -6.97
N THR A 11 -10.06 -57.86 -6.54
CA THR A 11 -10.55 -57.95 -5.16
C THR A 11 -9.62 -58.78 -4.31
N ASN A 12 -9.26 -58.32 -3.11
CA ASN A 12 -8.90 -59.23 -2.02
C ASN A 12 -9.50 -58.71 -0.72
N ILE A 13 -10.46 -59.51 -0.24
CA ILE A 13 -11.10 -59.41 1.06
C ILE A 13 -10.26 -60.23 2.03
N THR A 14 -9.83 -59.69 3.14
CA THR A 14 -9.54 -60.43 4.37
C THR A 14 -9.95 -59.60 5.59
N PRO A 15 -10.64 -60.24 6.53
CA PRO A 15 -11.20 -59.52 7.69
C PRO A 15 -10.24 -59.65 8.87
N ASN A 16 -9.98 -58.56 9.55
CA ASN A 16 -9.74 -58.57 10.99
C ASN A 16 -9.86 -57.15 11.56
N ASN A 17 -10.88 -56.99 12.33
CA ASN A 17 -11.20 -55.77 13.05
C ASN A 17 -10.49 -55.80 14.42
N PRO A 18 -9.89 -54.72 14.86
CA PRO A 18 -10.17 -54.23 16.21
C PRO A 18 -10.79 -52.84 16.15
N VAL A 19 -11.86 -52.71 16.87
CA VAL A 19 -12.62 -51.51 17.16
C VAL A 19 -11.66 -50.36 17.50
N GLN A 20 -11.44 -49.44 16.56
CA GLN A 20 -10.82 -48.16 16.86
C GLN A 20 -11.91 -47.22 17.41
N VAL A 21 -11.72 -46.86 18.68
CA VAL A 21 -12.46 -45.80 19.36
C VAL A 21 -12.35 -44.54 18.50
N ALA A 22 -13.49 -44.07 18.02
CA ALA A 22 -13.61 -42.84 17.25
C ALA A 22 -13.06 -41.69 18.09
N LYS A 23 -11.89 -41.15 17.69
CA LYS A 23 -11.32 -39.94 18.22
C LYS A 23 -12.26 -38.81 17.81
N VAL A 24 -12.95 -38.24 18.77
CA VAL A 24 -13.83 -37.06 18.58
C VAL A 24 -12.98 -35.97 17.90
N PRO A 25 -13.39 -35.45 16.73
CA PRO A 25 -12.68 -34.37 16.10
C PRO A 25 -12.76 -33.16 17.03
N SER A 26 -11.58 -32.64 17.43
CA SER A 26 -11.49 -31.35 18.12
C SER A 26 -12.23 -30.29 17.29
N PRO A 27 -12.98 -29.39 17.91
CA PRO A 27 -13.65 -28.32 17.18
C PRO A 27 -12.61 -27.53 16.40
N MET A 28 -12.72 -27.55 15.07
CA MET A 28 -11.92 -26.68 14.20
C MET A 28 -12.25 -25.25 14.59
N THR A 29 -11.30 -24.58 15.26
CA THR A 29 -11.36 -23.16 15.49
C THR A 29 -11.42 -22.51 14.11
N ALA A 30 -12.54 -21.86 13.80
CA ALA A 30 -12.68 -21.10 12.56
C ALA A 30 -11.48 -20.14 12.46
N PRO A 31 -10.84 -20.01 11.30
CA PRO A 31 -9.78 -19.04 11.12
C PRO A 31 -10.30 -17.65 11.48
N ALA A 32 -9.53 -16.92 12.30
CA ALA A 32 -9.87 -15.55 12.64
C ALA A 32 -10.06 -14.76 11.33
N PRO A 33 -11.08 -13.89 11.24
CA PRO A 33 -11.33 -13.11 10.04
C PRO A 33 -10.06 -12.34 9.66
N ASP A 34 -9.66 -12.45 8.40
CA ASP A 34 -8.48 -11.77 7.85
C ASP A 34 -8.72 -10.25 7.80
N HIS A 35 -8.40 -9.59 8.90
CA HIS A 35 -8.49 -8.14 9.02
C HIS A 35 -7.48 -7.40 8.13
N SER A 36 -6.39 -8.05 7.71
CA SER A 36 -5.37 -7.44 6.85
C SER A 36 -5.90 -7.18 5.45
N GLY A 37 -6.67 -8.12 4.88
CA GLY A 37 -7.35 -7.93 3.61
C GLY A 37 -8.36 -6.78 3.63
N SER A 38 -9.09 -6.62 4.72
CA SER A 38 -10.07 -5.52 4.88
C SER A 38 -9.40 -4.15 5.03
N VAL A 39 -8.28 -4.05 5.78
CA VAL A 39 -7.50 -2.81 5.93
C VAL A 39 -6.88 -2.41 4.59
N ALA A 40 -6.23 -3.35 3.91
CA ALA A 40 -5.62 -3.10 2.61
C ALA A 40 -6.65 -2.63 1.58
N LYS A 41 -7.84 -3.24 1.55
CA LYS A 41 -8.93 -2.81 0.67
C LYS A 41 -9.41 -1.40 1.01
N ARG A 42 -9.68 -1.10 2.28
CA ARG A 42 -10.13 0.22 2.72
C ARG A 42 -9.11 1.30 2.41
N LEU A 43 -7.82 1.01 2.63
CA LEU A 43 -6.72 1.93 2.31
C LEU A 43 -6.66 2.18 0.81
N ASN A 44 -6.71 1.13 -0.01
CA ASN A 44 -6.71 1.25 -1.46
C ASN A 44 -7.90 2.08 -1.97
N ASP A 45 -9.11 1.80 -1.47
CA ASP A 45 -10.32 2.54 -1.83
C ASP A 45 -10.24 4.02 -1.41
N CYS A 46 -9.62 4.31 -0.27
CA CYS A 46 -9.36 5.68 0.19
C CYS A 46 -8.41 6.41 -0.76
N ILE A 47 -7.28 5.79 -1.10
CA ILE A 47 -6.26 6.36 -2.01
C ILE A 47 -6.85 6.58 -3.41
N ILE A 48 -7.59 5.62 -3.93
CA ILE A 48 -8.22 5.75 -5.27
C ILE A 48 -9.17 6.95 -5.29
N ARG A 49 -10.02 7.11 -4.29
CA ARG A 49 -10.95 8.26 -4.22
C ARG A 49 -10.19 9.59 -4.17
N GLY A 50 -9.17 9.69 -3.32
CA GLY A 50 -8.36 10.90 -3.21
C GLY A 50 -7.65 11.26 -4.53
N ASN A 51 -7.20 10.26 -5.29
CA ASN A 51 -6.51 10.49 -6.56
C ASN A 51 -7.42 10.80 -7.75
N GLN A 52 -8.74 10.76 -7.59
CA GLN A 52 -9.71 11.03 -8.66
C GLN A 52 -10.22 12.48 -8.64
N SER A 53 -9.91 13.27 -7.62
CA SER A 53 -10.33 14.67 -7.57
C SER A 53 -9.63 15.51 -8.63
N ALA A 54 -10.26 16.63 -9.03
CA ALA A 54 -9.65 17.57 -9.97
C ALA A 54 -8.33 18.13 -9.43
N ASP A 55 -8.26 18.39 -8.12
CA ASP A 55 -7.06 18.86 -7.43
C ASP A 55 -5.95 17.81 -7.48
N ALA A 56 -6.27 16.51 -7.28
CA ALA A 56 -5.31 15.42 -7.39
C ALA A 56 -4.73 15.30 -8.81
N LEU A 57 -5.57 15.41 -9.83
CA LEU A 57 -5.13 15.37 -11.24
C LEU A 57 -4.22 16.55 -11.58
N LEU A 58 -4.54 17.75 -11.10
CA LEU A 58 -3.69 18.94 -11.27
C LEU A 58 -2.35 18.74 -10.54
N VAL A 59 -2.39 18.26 -9.30
CA VAL A 59 -1.18 17.98 -8.51
C VAL A 59 -0.31 16.95 -9.21
N ASP A 60 -0.86 15.82 -9.66
CA ASP A 60 -0.09 14.76 -10.32
C ASP A 60 0.54 15.24 -11.63
N SER A 61 -0.14 16.07 -12.39
CA SER A 61 0.37 16.54 -13.69
C SER A 61 1.35 17.72 -13.59
N GLN A 62 1.27 18.57 -12.55
CA GLN A 62 1.97 19.84 -12.52
C GLN A 62 2.82 20.11 -11.26
N VAL A 63 2.68 19.30 -10.21
CA VAL A 63 3.31 19.59 -8.91
C VAL A 63 4.12 18.42 -8.37
N ILE A 64 3.47 17.31 -8.06
CA ILE A 64 4.09 16.12 -7.46
C ILE A 64 3.75 14.89 -8.30
N ALA A 65 4.75 14.17 -8.74
CA ALA A 65 4.56 12.88 -9.44
C ALA A 65 4.03 11.83 -8.46
N VAL A 66 2.70 11.79 -8.31
CA VAL A 66 2.01 10.90 -7.37
C VAL A 66 1.86 9.50 -7.95
N THR A 67 1.40 9.42 -9.20
CA THR A 67 1.16 8.14 -9.86
C THR A 67 2.44 7.51 -10.40
N ARG A 68 2.49 6.17 -10.38
CA ARG A 68 3.69 5.43 -10.84
C ARG A 68 4.03 5.67 -12.31
N ASN A 69 3.02 5.84 -13.14
CA ASN A 69 3.17 6.01 -14.60
C ASN A 69 2.96 7.46 -15.04
N ASN A 70 3.30 8.42 -14.19
CA ASN A 70 3.17 9.83 -14.51
C ASN A 70 4.11 10.21 -15.67
N SER A 71 3.54 10.60 -16.82
CA SER A 71 4.29 11.02 -18.01
C SER A 71 5.06 12.33 -17.81
N HIS A 72 4.68 13.15 -16.83
CA HIS A 72 5.33 14.41 -16.49
C HIS A 72 6.43 14.25 -15.43
N ALA A 73 6.62 13.06 -14.85
CA ALA A 73 7.52 12.83 -13.73
C ALA A 73 8.93 13.43 -13.99
N LYS A 74 9.55 13.14 -15.15
CA LYS A 74 10.87 13.65 -15.49
C LYS A 74 10.93 15.18 -15.45
N ALA A 75 9.93 15.86 -16.00
CA ALA A 75 9.86 17.32 -15.99
C ALA A 75 9.67 17.86 -14.56
N LEU A 76 8.80 17.22 -13.77
CA LEU A 76 8.55 17.61 -12.38
C LEU A 76 9.80 17.48 -11.52
N PHE A 77 10.60 16.41 -11.68
CA PHE A 77 11.84 16.20 -10.93
C PHE A 77 12.95 17.20 -11.25
N SER A 78 12.93 17.80 -12.44
CA SER A 78 13.92 18.80 -12.87
C SER A 78 13.38 20.24 -12.83
N SER A 79 12.15 20.47 -12.37
CA SER A 79 11.54 21.79 -12.38
C SER A 79 12.19 22.72 -11.37
N ALA A 80 12.61 23.90 -11.84
CA ALA A 80 13.06 25.01 -11.00
C ALA A 80 11.93 25.94 -10.55
N ASP A 81 10.70 25.65 -10.95
CA ASP A 81 9.54 26.50 -10.67
C ASP A 81 9.11 26.41 -9.22
N LYS A 82 8.60 27.51 -8.71
CA LYS A 82 7.84 27.59 -7.45
C LYS A 82 6.36 27.40 -7.73
N LEU A 83 5.58 27.00 -6.70
CA LEU A 83 4.14 26.87 -6.85
C LEU A 83 3.47 28.20 -7.23
N LYS A 84 2.54 28.12 -8.17
CA LYS A 84 1.52 29.15 -8.42
C LYS A 84 0.40 29.04 -7.37
N ASP A 85 -0.40 30.09 -7.21
CA ASP A 85 -1.48 30.10 -6.20
C ASP A 85 -2.50 28.96 -6.40
N GLU A 86 -2.88 28.71 -7.64
CA GLU A 86 -3.78 27.61 -8.00
C GLU A 86 -3.18 26.24 -7.63
N GLN A 87 -1.91 26.02 -7.93
CA GLN A 87 -1.21 24.79 -7.61
C GLN A 87 -1.06 24.61 -6.09
N ALA A 88 -0.79 25.69 -5.34
CA ALA A 88 -0.70 25.65 -3.89
C ALA A 88 -2.06 25.28 -3.25
N LYS A 89 -3.16 25.85 -3.77
CA LYS A 89 -4.52 25.52 -3.35
C LYS A 89 -4.85 24.06 -3.65
N ALA A 90 -4.60 23.60 -4.87
CA ALA A 90 -4.86 22.21 -5.26
C ALA A 90 -4.04 21.24 -4.42
N LEU A 91 -2.75 21.52 -4.17
CA LEU A 91 -1.91 20.72 -3.30
C LEU A 91 -2.47 20.66 -1.87
N THR A 92 -2.90 21.78 -1.31
CA THR A 92 -3.49 21.80 0.03
C THR A 92 -4.73 20.92 0.13
N ASN A 93 -5.64 21.02 -0.83
CA ASN A 93 -6.86 20.20 -0.89
C ASN A 93 -6.52 18.71 -1.06
N TYR A 94 -5.64 18.39 -1.99
CA TYR A 94 -5.16 17.02 -2.21
C TYR A 94 -4.56 16.42 -0.93
N LEU A 95 -3.72 17.18 -0.21
CA LEU A 95 -3.11 16.71 1.04
C LEU A 95 -4.14 16.47 2.14
N ALA A 96 -5.18 17.27 2.23
CA ALA A 96 -6.27 17.04 3.19
C ALA A 96 -6.96 15.69 2.92
N GLU A 97 -7.25 15.36 1.65
CA GLU A 97 -7.82 14.08 1.25
C GLU A 97 -6.83 12.92 1.51
N ALA A 98 -5.58 13.04 1.08
CA ALA A 98 -4.56 12.01 1.27
C ALA A 98 -4.30 11.71 2.75
N ASN A 99 -4.29 12.75 3.60
CA ASN A 99 -4.07 12.63 5.03
C ASN A 99 -5.23 11.90 5.74
N SER A 100 -6.45 11.98 5.21
CA SER A 100 -7.59 11.24 5.74
C SER A 100 -7.41 9.71 5.67
N CYS A 101 -6.53 9.22 4.79
CA CYS A 101 -6.22 7.80 4.66
C CYS A 101 -5.16 7.29 5.66
N ARG A 102 -4.41 8.18 6.31
CA ARG A 102 -3.31 7.81 7.22
C ARG A 102 -3.73 6.96 8.42
N PRO A 103 -4.86 7.22 9.10
CA PRO A 103 -5.29 6.34 10.18
C PRO A 103 -5.49 4.91 9.72
N ILE A 104 -6.06 4.70 8.52
CA ILE A 104 -6.25 3.37 7.94
C ILE A 104 -4.89 2.71 7.65
N ALA A 105 -3.91 3.47 7.16
CA ALA A 105 -2.57 2.97 6.88
C ALA A 105 -1.82 2.49 8.13
N LEU A 106 -2.20 2.99 9.31
CA LEU A 106 -1.59 2.64 10.60
C LEU A 106 -2.31 1.51 11.33
N GLU A 107 -3.51 1.10 10.87
CA GLU A 107 -4.27 0.04 11.52
C GLU A 107 -3.54 -1.31 11.46
N GLY A 108 -3.53 -2.03 12.59
CA GLY A 108 -2.96 -3.37 12.68
C GLY A 108 -1.43 -3.45 12.56
N LEU A 109 -0.72 -2.31 12.48
CA LEU A 109 0.73 -2.31 12.46
C LEU A 109 1.32 -2.51 13.85
N SER A 110 2.47 -3.21 13.93
CA SER A 110 3.26 -3.25 15.16
C SER A 110 3.77 -1.85 15.52
N PRO A 111 4.08 -1.58 16.80
CA PRO A 111 4.58 -0.28 17.24
C PRO A 111 5.79 0.22 16.44
N GLU A 112 6.72 -0.68 16.09
CA GLU A 112 7.93 -0.35 15.34
C GLU A 112 7.60 0.07 13.89
N LYS A 113 6.69 -0.67 13.24
CA LYS A 113 6.22 -0.32 11.88
C LYS A 113 5.46 0.99 11.89
N LYS A 114 4.62 1.20 12.90
CA LYS A 114 3.86 2.44 13.08
C LYS A 114 4.79 3.64 13.21
N ALA A 115 5.83 3.53 14.05
CA ALA A 115 6.83 4.59 14.22
C ALA A 115 7.54 4.96 12.90
N VAL A 116 7.84 3.98 12.03
CA VAL A 116 8.44 4.24 10.70
C VAL A 116 7.49 5.06 9.81
N TYR A 117 6.20 4.75 9.82
CA TYR A 117 5.23 5.51 9.03
C TYR A 117 4.97 6.91 9.59
N GLU A 118 4.90 7.06 10.92
CA GLU A 118 4.73 8.35 11.58
C GLU A 118 5.93 9.29 11.33
N ASP A 119 7.18 8.76 11.36
CA ASP A 119 8.39 9.50 10.97
C ASP A 119 8.30 9.96 9.51
N PHE A 120 7.89 9.06 8.61
CA PHE A 120 7.67 9.41 7.21
C PHE A 120 6.62 10.51 7.04
N PHE A 121 5.47 10.37 7.67
CA PHE A 121 4.39 11.37 7.56
C PHE A 121 4.84 12.75 8.06
N LYS A 122 5.53 12.78 9.19
CA LYS A 122 6.08 14.04 9.73
C LYS A 122 7.05 14.72 8.76
N LYS A 123 7.96 13.95 8.16
CA LYS A 123 8.98 14.47 7.24
C LYS A 123 8.36 14.95 5.93
N ILE A 124 7.46 14.16 5.34
CA ILE A 124 6.83 14.51 4.08
C ILE A 124 5.91 15.73 4.24
N ASP A 125 5.25 15.91 5.38
CA ASP A 125 4.47 17.11 5.69
C ASP A 125 5.36 18.35 5.72
N GLY A 126 6.59 18.24 6.25
CA GLY A 126 7.57 19.32 6.20
C GLY A 126 7.94 19.72 4.77
N VAL A 127 8.21 18.73 3.91
CA VAL A 127 8.50 18.99 2.47
C VAL A 127 7.35 19.73 1.80
N TYR A 128 6.12 19.26 2.02
CA TYR A 128 4.95 19.91 1.41
C TYR A 128 4.67 21.29 1.98
N ALA A 129 4.88 21.49 3.28
CA ALA A 129 4.77 22.82 3.90
C ALA A 129 5.79 23.81 3.29
N ASP A 130 7.02 23.39 3.09
CA ASP A 130 8.06 24.23 2.47
C ASP A 130 7.77 24.49 0.98
N LEU A 131 7.19 23.53 0.27
CA LEU A 131 6.75 23.71 -1.11
C LEU A 131 5.58 24.72 -1.19
N ILE A 132 4.55 24.58 -0.35
CA ILE A 132 3.41 25.51 -0.29
C ILE A 132 3.87 26.92 0.10
N ALA A 133 4.81 27.01 1.03
CA ALA A 133 5.43 28.30 1.42
C ALA A 133 6.41 28.84 0.35
N ARG A 134 6.59 28.14 -0.78
CA ARG A 134 7.51 28.52 -1.86
C ARG A 134 8.97 28.66 -1.43
N LYS A 135 9.37 27.98 -0.36
CA LYS A 135 10.78 27.92 0.07
C LYS A 135 11.61 27.04 -0.86
N ILE A 136 11.03 25.92 -1.29
CA ILE A 136 11.65 24.97 -2.24
C ILE A 136 10.94 24.99 -3.59
N THR A 137 11.57 24.42 -4.62
CA THR A 137 10.99 24.26 -5.96
C THR A 137 10.21 22.97 -6.08
N ILE A 138 9.40 22.85 -7.14
CA ILE A 138 8.68 21.63 -7.48
C ILE A 138 9.68 20.46 -7.63
N GLY A 139 10.82 20.68 -8.27
CA GLY A 139 11.84 19.65 -8.45
C GLY A 139 12.44 19.17 -7.15
N VAL A 140 12.81 20.09 -6.26
CA VAL A 140 13.35 19.76 -4.93
C VAL A 140 12.33 18.94 -4.13
N ALA A 141 11.07 19.35 -4.12
CA ALA A 141 10.03 18.61 -3.40
C ALA A 141 9.83 17.19 -3.91
N ASN A 142 9.87 16.98 -5.24
CA ASN A 142 9.79 15.63 -5.83
C ASN A 142 10.99 14.76 -5.47
N GLN A 143 12.21 15.34 -5.47
CA GLN A 143 13.43 14.64 -5.10
C GLN A 143 13.43 14.24 -3.62
N GLU A 144 13.12 15.18 -2.73
CA GLU A 144 13.05 14.90 -1.28
C GLU A 144 11.97 13.85 -0.94
N ARG A 145 10.77 13.96 -1.56
CA ARG A 145 9.73 12.95 -1.43
C ARG A 145 10.23 11.57 -1.83
N GLN A 146 10.94 11.46 -2.95
CA GLN A 146 11.47 10.17 -3.42
C GLN A 146 12.48 9.58 -2.44
N LEU A 147 13.37 10.39 -1.92
CA LEU A 147 14.37 9.96 -0.92
C LEU A 147 13.68 9.47 0.37
N LEU A 148 12.66 10.19 0.85
CA LEU A 148 11.90 9.78 2.02
C LEU A 148 11.15 8.45 1.79
N MET A 149 10.60 8.23 0.60
CA MET A 149 9.97 6.96 0.24
C MET A 149 10.97 5.80 0.22
N GLN A 150 12.17 6.02 -0.32
CA GLN A 150 13.23 5.02 -0.35
C GLN A 150 13.73 4.69 1.06
N ASP A 151 14.01 5.70 1.89
CA ASP A 151 14.42 5.52 3.30
C ASP A 151 13.37 4.72 4.08
N THR A 152 12.10 5.08 3.93
CA THR A 152 10.98 4.37 4.56
C THR A 152 10.90 2.92 4.11
N HIS A 153 11.08 2.67 2.82
CA HIS A 153 11.11 1.31 2.28
C HIS A 153 12.23 0.46 2.88
N MET A 154 13.44 1.00 2.97
CA MET A 154 14.59 0.32 3.57
C MET A 154 14.37 0.03 5.06
N LYS A 155 13.82 0.98 5.83
CA LYS A 155 13.46 0.78 7.23
C LYS A 155 12.43 -0.34 7.41
N LYS A 156 11.43 -0.41 6.53
CA LYS A 156 10.42 -1.49 6.54
C LYS A 156 11.03 -2.86 6.25
N LEU A 157 11.94 -2.96 5.28
CA LEU A 157 12.65 -4.21 4.99
C LEU A 157 13.49 -4.68 6.18
N ALA A 158 14.19 -3.76 6.85
CA ALA A 158 14.97 -4.09 8.04
C ALA A 158 14.12 -4.61 9.21
N LEU A 159 12.82 -4.25 9.29
CA LEU A 159 11.89 -4.79 10.28
C LEU A 159 11.29 -6.15 9.89
N GLN A 160 11.46 -6.60 8.66
CA GLN A 160 10.98 -7.92 8.19
C GLN A 160 12.05 -9.01 8.37
N SER A 161 13.32 -8.61 8.52
CA SER A 161 14.47 -9.51 8.63
C SER A 161 14.82 -9.88 10.08
N LYS A 162 14.04 -9.39 11.05
CA LYS A 162 14.13 -9.72 12.48
C LYS A 162 13.08 -10.74 12.89
#